data_00cbd3fd60c4856f57eff36a26f53ae4
#
_entry.id   00cbd3fd60c4856f57eff36a26f53ae4
#
_cell.length_a   1.000
_cell.length_b   1.000
_cell.length_c   1.000
_cell.angle_alpha   90.00
_cell.angle_beta   90.00
_cell.angle_gamma   90.00
#
_symmetry.space_group_name_H-M   'P 1'
#
loop_
_entity.id
_entity.type
_entity.pdbx_description
1 polymer ?
#
loop_
_entity_poly.entity_id
_entity_poly.type
_entity_poly.pdbx_seq_one_letter_code
_entity_poly.pdbx_strand_id
1 'polypeptide(L)'
;MTTTNHNNKPFTWLGVFGHPDDETSASAGTMVKWIEAGNEVYIATATGGEEGTLGTGGQVIERENLGSVREAELRENLSMYGANPPFLLRYRDQDLDKEDPHILSLKVLDIIHLVEPDIIVTFGPSGISNHPDHIAIHKATILAFEAYRETTQIREKPILMFPSIPQDLAQEFGLDLSDEEKKLDIIVDITSSIDM
;
A
#
# COMPACT_ATOMS: atom_id res chain seq x y z
N MET A 1 9.78 23.74 -2.88
CA MET A 1 9.56 24.09 -1.46
C MET A 1 9.24 22.80 -0.75
N THR A 2 10.05 22.40 0.23
CA THR A 2 9.76 21.23 1.06
C THR A 2 8.55 21.54 1.94
N THR A 3 7.52 20.73 1.84
CA THR A 3 6.37 20.79 2.76
C THR A 3 6.76 20.04 4.03
N THR A 4 6.53 20.64 5.19
CA THR A 4 6.83 20.01 6.49
C THR A 4 5.56 19.99 7.34
N ASN A 5 5.46 19.00 8.22
CA ASN A 5 4.41 18.93 9.23
C ASN A 5 4.65 19.93 10.38
N HIS A 6 3.75 19.99 11.36
CA HIS A 6 3.82 20.94 12.49
C HIS A 6 5.08 20.80 13.37
N ASN A 7 5.79 19.67 13.28
CA ASN A 7 7.06 19.44 13.98
C ASN A 7 8.29 19.85 13.16
N ASN A 8 8.07 20.49 12.01
CA ASN A 8 9.12 20.85 11.04
C ASN A 8 9.88 19.63 10.47
N LYS A 9 9.20 18.47 10.45
CA LYS A 9 9.66 17.22 9.82
C LYS A 9 8.99 17.03 8.47
N PRO A 10 9.60 16.24 7.55
CA PRO A 10 8.89 15.76 6.37
C PRO A 10 7.57 15.08 6.76
N PHE A 11 6.56 15.18 5.91
CA PHE A 11 5.38 14.34 6.06
C PHE A 11 5.74 12.89 5.77
N THR A 12 5.12 11.99 6.49
CA THR A 12 5.36 10.55 6.38
C THR A 12 4.12 9.83 5.86
N TRP A 13 4.29 9.08 4.79
CA TRP A 13 3.27 8.23 4.19
C TRP A 13 3.60 6.76 4.43
N LEU A 14 2.63 5.98 4.90
CA LEU A 14 2.70 4.53 5.04
C LEU A 14 1.68 3.87 4.12
N GLY A 15 2.14 3.15 3.08
CA GLY A 15 1.31 2.25 2.30
C GLY A 15 1.25 0.86 2.93
N VAL A 16 0.07 0.25 3.01
CA VAL A 16 -0.13 -1.11 3.55
C VAL A 16 -0.90 -1.92 2.51
N PHE A 17 -0.24 -2.91 1.90
CA PHE A 17 -0.73 -3.63 0.74
C PHE A 17 -0.61 -5.15 0.89
N GLY A 18 -1.29 -5.91 0.02
CA GLY A 18 -1.33 -7.36 0.05
C GLY A 18 -0.05 -8.02 -0.50
N HIS A 19 0.35 -7.59 -1.69
CA HIS A 19 1.41 -8.24 -2.46
C HIS A 19 2.47 -7.25 -2.95
N PRO A 20 3.69 -7.71 -3.29
CA PRO A 20 4.61 -6.89 -4.08
C PRO A 20 3.99 -6.51 -5.43
N ASP A 21 4.12 -5.27 -5.86
CA ASP A 21 3.55 -4.57 -7.02
C ASP A 21 2.25 -3.79 -6.77
N ASP A 22 1.50 -4.10 -5.72
CA ASP A 22 0.28 -3.37 -5.35
C ASP A 22 0.55 -1.87 -5.13
N GLU A 23 1.64 -1.55 -4.44
CA GLU A 23 2.06 -0.16 -4.17
C GLU A 23 2.36 0.59 -5.47
N THR A 24 2.98 -0.12 -6.42
CA THR A 24 3.32 0.45 -7.73
C THR A 24 2.06 0.66 -8.55
N SER A 25 1.21 -0.35 -8.66
CA SER A 25 -0.04 -0.28 -9.43
C SER A 25 -1.01 0.75 -8.86
N ALA A 26 -1.10 0.86 -7.54
CA ALA A 26 -2.05 1.75 -6.89
C ALA A 26 -1.55 3.20 -6.77
N SER A 27 -0.22 3.44 -6.66
CA SER A 27 0.22 4.74 -6.16
C SER A 27 1.64 5.18 -6.57
N ALA A 28 2.34 4.48 -7.49
CA ALA A 28 3.73 4.82 -7.84
C ALA A 28 3.95 6.31 -8.15
N GLY A 29 3.17 6.87 -9.08
CA GLY A 29 3.33 8.28 -9.46
C GLY A 29 3.04 9.25 -8.32
N THR A 30 2.12 8.90 -7.40
CA THR A 30 1.85 9.69 -6.20
C THR A 30 3.01 9.60 -5.21
N MET A 31 3.58 8.40 -5.00
CA MET A 31 4.75 8.19 -4.13
C MET A 31 5.95 9.00 -4.61
N VAL A 32 6.25 8.93 -5.91
CA VAL A 32 7.36 9.69 -6.51
C VAL A 32 7.20 11.18 -6.25
N LYS A 33 6.03 11.74 -6.54
CA LYS A 33 5.76 13.17 -6.27
C LYS A 33 5.87 13.54 -4.79
N TRP A 34 5.43 12.64 -3.92
CA TRP A 34 5.52 12.83 -2.49
C TRP A 34 6.98 12.92 -2.03
N ILE A 35 7.84 12.03 -2.54
CA ILE A 35 9.28 11.99 -2.26
C ILE A 35 9.98 13.20 -2.86
N GLU A 36 9.68 13.58 -4.11
CA GLU A 36 10.23 14.77 -4.76
C GLU A 36 9.91 16.08 -4.00
N ALA A 37 8.77 16.10 -3.30
CA ALA A 37 8.41 17.20 -2.41
C ALA A 37 9.19 17.21 -1.07
N GLY A 38 10.10 16.25 -0.87
CA GLY A 38 10.94 16.14 0.33
C GLY A 38 10.28 15.38 1.49
N ASN A 39 9.29 14.56 1.21
CA ASN A 39 8.55 13.75 2.18
C ASN A 39 9.05 12.30 2.20
N GLU A 40 8.64 11.52 3.20
CA GLU A 40 9.05 10.14 3.39
C GLU A 40 7.94 9.15 3.02
N VAL A 41 8.31 8.04 2.39
CA VAL A 41 7.41 6.95 2.04
C VAL A 41 7.92 5.64 2.62
N TYR A 42 7.01 4.92 3.26
CA TYR A 42 7.19 3.57 3.78
C TYR A 42 6.12 2.66 3.20
N ILE A 43 6.49 1.40 2.91
CA ILE A 43 5.57 0.39 2.41
C ILE A 43 5.62 -0.84 3.32
N ALA A 44 4.45 -1.36 3.67
CA ALA A 44 4.27 -2.65 4.30
C ALA A 44 3.54 -3.58 3.33
N THR A 45 4.11 -4.76 3.07
CA THR A 45 3.53 -5.76 2.18
C THR A 45 3.26 -7.04 2.96
N ALA A 46 2.04 -7.56 2.85
CA ALA A 46 1.59 -8.65 3.70
C ALA A 46 2.16 -10.01 3.30
N THR A 47 2.22 -10.31 2.01
CA THR A 47 2.65 -11.61 1.47
C THR A 47 3.84 -11.46 0.54
N GLY A 48 4.38 -12.56 0.05
CA GLY A 48 5.43 -12.56 -0.99
C GLY A 48 4.87 -12.57 -2.41
N GLY A 49 3.53 -12.70 -2.59
CA GLY A 49 2.90 -12.84 -3.90
C GLY A 49 3.34 -14.11 -4.63
N GLU A 50 3.67 -15.17 -3.90
CA GLU A 50 4.26 -16.41 -4.43
C GLU A 50 3.32 -17.23 -5.28
N GLU A 51 2.01 -16.99 -5.22
CA GLU A 51 1.00 -17.65 -6.05
C GLU A 51 0.63 -16.84 -7.32
N GLY A 52 1.30 -15.70 -7.52
CA GLY A 52 1.12 -14.85 -8.71
C GLY A 52 1.52 -15.54 -10.02
N THR A 53 1.33 -14.86 -11.13
CA THR A 53 1.74 -15.37 -12.47
C THR A 53 3.26 -15.40 -12.60
N LEU A 54 3.79 -16.42 -13.29
CA LEU A 54 5.23 -16.56 -13.52
C LEU A 54 5.80 -15.57 -14.55
N GLY A 55 4.98 -14.61 -15.01
CA GLY A 55 5.35 -13.64 -16.03
C GLY A 55 5.27 -14.20 -17.44
N THR A 56 5.42 -13.30 -18.41
CA THR A 56 5.34 -13.61 -19.86
C THR A 56 6.63 -13.27 -20.61
N GLY A 57 7.64 -12.76 -19.92
CA GLY A 57 8.81 -12.08 -20.51
C GLY A 57 9.99 -12.98 -20.91
N GLY A 58 9.82 -14.30 -20.99
CA GLY A 58 10.89 -15.20 -21.45
C GLY A 58 11.91 -15.57 -20.35
N GLN A 59 11.82 -15.05 -19.14
CA GLN A 59 12.52 -15.57 -17.98
C GLN A 59 11.71 -16.75 -17.40
N VAL A 60 12.35 -17.89 -17.27
CA VAL A 60 11.76 -19.05 -16.59
C VAL A 60 12.07 -18.91 -15.10
N ILE A 61 11.05 -18.57 -14.33
CA ILE A 61 11.14 -18.53 -12.87
C ILE A 61 10.45 -19.78 -12.34
N GLU A 62 11.13 -20.55 -11.51
CA GLU A 62 10.50 -21.66 -10.80
C GLU A 62 9.54 -21.12 -9.74
N ARG A 63 8.37 -21.74 -9.58
CA ARG A 63 7.31 -21.32 -8.65
C ARG A 63 7.85 -21.05 -7.24
N GLU A 64 8.70 -21.93 -6.75
CA GLU A 64 9.31 -21.85 -5.41
C GLU A 64 10.18 -20.59 -5.20
N ASN A 65 10.65 -19.98 -6.28
CA ASN A 65 11.50 -18.79 -6.24
C ASN A 65 10.70 -17.48 -6.45
N LEU A 66 9.43 -17.56 -6.88
CA LEU A 66 8.66 -16.37 -7.26
C LEU A 66 8.57 -15.34 -6.13
N GLY A 67 8.25 -15.77 -4.92
CA GLY A 67 8.14 -14.84 -3.78
C GLY A 67 9.45 -14.09 -3.49
N SER A 68 10.61 -14.77 -3.62
CA SER A 68 11.92 -14.12 -3.42
C SER A 68 12.28 -13.18 -4.57
N VAL A 69 11.89 -13.50 -5.79
CA VAL A 69 12.08 -12.62 -6.97
C VAL A 69 11.24 -11.35 -6.80
N ARG A 70 9.94 -11.50 -6.49
CA ARG A 70 9.03 -10.36 -6.28
C ARG A 70 9.45 -9.47 -5.10
N GLU A 71 9.99 -10.06 -4.02
CA GLU A 71 10.57 -9.26 -2.94
C GLU A 71 11.79 -8.44 -3.42
N ALA A 72 12.65 -9.03 -4.25
CA ALA A 72 13.80 -8.32 -4.79
C ALA A 72 13.35 -7.16 -5.70
N GLU A 73 12.36 -7.40 -6.56
CA GLU A 73 11.76 -6.38 -7.44
C GLU A 73 11.11 -5.25 -6.62
N LEU A 74 10.35 -5.57 -5.56
CA LEU A 74 9.77 -4.58 -4.65
C LEU A 74 10.84 -3.69 -4.04
N ARG A 75 11.93 -4.30 -3.54
CA ARG A 75 13.04 -3.53 -2.92
C ARG A 75 13.75 -2.64 -3.92
N GLU A 76 13.96 -3.12 -5.14
CA GLU A 76 14.57 -2.36 -6.22
C GLU A 76 13.69 -1.19 -6.62
N ASN A 77 12.40 -1.41 -6.87
CA ASN A 77 11.44 -0.36 -7.21
C ASN A 77 11.36 0.73 -6.15
N LEU A 78 11.21 0.35 -4.87
CA LEU A 78 11.17 1.33 -3.79
C LEU A 78 12.48 2.13 -3.68
N SER A 79 13.62 1.48 -3.90
CA SER A 79 14.92 2.17 -3.93
C SER A 79 15.01 3.16 -5.11
N MET A 80 14.51 2.78 -6.29
CA MET A 80 14.46 3.66 -7.46
C MET A 80 13.57 4.89 -7.22
N TYR A 81 12.43 4.73 -6.53
CA TYR A 81 11.56 5.84 -6.16
C TYR A 81 12.16 6.74 -5.07
N GLY A 82 13.16 6.25 -4.32
CA GLY A 82 13.71 6.93 -3.15
C GLY A 82 12.91 6.68 -1.86
N ALA A 83 12.06 5.66 -1.85
CA ALA A 83 11.32 5.23 -0.68
C ALA A 83 12.18 4.44 0.31
N ASN A 84 11.71 4.28 1.53
CA ASN A 84 12.36 3.47 2.54
C ASN A 84 12.25 1.96 2.23
N PRO A 85 13.15 1.11 2.76
CA PRO A 85 13.03 -0.34 2.62
C PRO A 85 11.68 -0.86 3.15
N PRO A 86 11.06 -1.87 2.48
CA PRO A 86 9.72 -2.33 2.84
C PRO A 86 9.71 -3.11 4.15
N PHE A 87 8.60 -3.02 4.88
CA PHE A 87 8.21 -3.97 5.92
C PHE A 87 7.52 -5.16 5.29
N LEU A 88 7.96 -6.37 5.62
CA LEU A 88 7.41 -7.61 5.09
C LEU A 88 6.74 -8.41 6.21
N LEU A 89 5.43 -8.58 6.15
CA LEU A 89 4.67 -9.27 7.19
C LEU A 89 4.80 -10.80 7.11
N ARG A 90 5.23 -11.33 5.95
CA ARG A 90 5.57 -12.75 5.74
C ARG A 90 4.38 -13.71 5.91
N TYR A 91 3.19 -13.28 5.56
CA TYR A 91 2.06 -14.20 5.41
C TYR A 91 2.13 -14.92 4.06
N ARG A 92 1.41 -16.04 3.96
CA ARG A 92 1.31 -16.77 2.70
C ARG A 92 0.31 -16.08 1.77
N ASP A 93 0.67 -15.96 0.50
CA ASP A 93 -0.21 -15.48 -0.56
C ASP A 93 -1.44 -16.39 -0.72
N GLN A 94 -2.62 -15.80 -0.92
CA GLN A 94 -3.95 -16.43 -0.99
C GLN A 94 -4.42 -17.09 0.33
N ASP A 95 -3.74 -16.82 1.44
CA ASP A 95 -4.15 -17.31 2.75
C ASP A 95 -4.46 -16.17 3.74
N LEU A 96 -4.31 -14.91 3.33
CA LEU A 96 -4.45 -13.78 4.24
C LEU A 96 -5.88 -13.61 4.76
N ASP A 97 -6.87 -13.98 3.96
CA ASP A 97 -8.29 -13.96 4.33
C ASP A 97 -8.67 -15.04 5.37
N LYS A 98 -7.79 -16.03 5.58
CA LYS A 98 -7.93 -17.09 6.59
C LYS A 98 -7.35 -16.70 7.94
N GLU A 99 -6.56 -15.64 7.98
CA GLU A 99 -5.95 -15.13 9.19
C GLU A 99 -6.98 -14.36 10.05
N ASP A 100 -6.79 -14.38 11.37
CA ASP A 100 -7.59 -13.54 12.26
C ASP A 100 -7.25 -12.06 11.98
N PRO A 101 -8.24 -11.24 11.55
CA PRO A 101 -7.99 -9.84 11.23
C PRO A 101 -7.47 -9.03 12.42
N HIS A 102 -7.76 -9.43 13.68
CA HIS A 102 -7.19 -8.79 14.85
C HIS A 102 -5.70 -9.11 15.02
N ILE A 103 -5.29 -10.36 14.75
CA ILE A 103 -3.86 -10.72 14.81
C ILE A 103 -3.08 -10.02 13.70
N LEU A 104 -3.64 -9.97 12.49
CA LEU A 104 -3.04 -9.25 11.38
C LEU A 104 -2.94 -7.74 11.70
N SER A 105 -3.99 -7.15 12.29
CA SER A 105 -4.00 -5.74 12.66
C SER A 105 -2.93 -5.36 13.68
N LEU A 106 -2.56 -6.24 14.60
CA LEU A 106 -1.50 -5.97 15.56
C LEU A 106 -0.15 -5.77 14.88
N LYS A 107 0.19 -6.56 13.84
CA LYS A 107 1.43 -6.36 13.08
C LYS A 107 1.43 -5.05 12.30
N VAL A 108 0.29 -4.66 11.73
CA VAL A 108 0.13 -3.37 11.07
C VAL A 108 0.26 -2.23 12.08
N LEU A 109 -0.35 -2.37 13.26
CA LEU A 109 -0.28 -1.39 14.34
C LEU A 109 1.17 -1.18 14.83
N ASP A 110 1.95 -2.25 14.96
CA ASP A 110 3.37 -2.15 15.34
C ASP A 110 4.16 -1.31 14.31
N ILE A 111 3.87 -1.48 13.01
CA ILE A 111 4.49 -0.67 11.96
C ILE A 111 4.01 0.79 12.03
N ILE A 112 2.72 1.03 12.26
CA ILE A 112 2.17 2.38 12.44
C ILE A 112 2.87 3.09 13.62
N HIS A 113 3.07 2.41 14.74
CA HIS A 113 3.79 2.96 15.89
C HIS A 113 5.27 3.25 15.59
N LEU A 114 5.91 2.42 14.77
CA LEU A 114 7.32 2.62 14.38
C LEU A 114 7.50 3.80 13.43
N VAL A 115 6.58 3.94 12.47
CA VAL A 115 6.64 4.95 11.39
C VAL A 115 6.05 6.29 11.83
N GLU A 116 5.04 6.28 12.71
CA GLU A 116 4.24 7.46 13.10
C GLU A 116 3.76 8.27 11.89
N PRO A 117 3.00 7.63 10.94
CA PRO A 117 2.66 8.26 9.67
C PRO A 117 1.66 9.40 9.82
N ASP A 118 1.77 10.41 8.95
CA ASP A 118 0.77 11.45 8.78
C ASP A 118 -0.38 10.97 7.87
N ILE A 119 -0.05 10.05 6.94
CA ILE A 119 -1.01 9.45 6.00
C ILE A 119 -0.80 7.93 5.97
N ILE A 120 -1.90 7.19 6.06
CA ILE A 120 -1.93 5.74 5.82
C ILE A 120 -2.72 5.49 4.54
N VAL A 121 -2.16 4.70 3.64
CA VAL A 121 -2.79 4.30 2.38
C VAL A 121 -2.93 2.79 2.34
N THR A 122 -4.14 2.31 2.09
CA THR A 122 -4.43 0.89 1.88
C THR A 122 -5.57 0.75 0.89
N PHE A 123 -5.86 -0.46 0.42
CA PHE A 123 -7.03 -0.70 -0.43
C PHE A 123 -8.33 -0.23 0.23
N GLY A 124 -9.32 0.10 -0.59
CA GLY A 124 -10.69 0.31 -0.13
C GLY A 124 -11.40 -1.01 0.21
N PRO A 125 -12.68 -0.95 0.62
CA PRO A 125 -13.44 -2.12 1.10
C PRO A 125 -13.56 -3.27 0.09
N SER A 126 -13.59 -2.98 -1.22
CA SER A 126 -13.62 -3.99 -2.27
C SER A 126 -12.25 -4.57 -2.62
N GLY A 127 -11.16 -3.97 -2.10
CA GLY A 127 -9.80 -4.34 -2.47
C GLY A 127 -9.44 -3.98 -3.91
N ILE A 128 -10.16 -3.03 -4.53
CA ILE A 128 -10.10 -2.64 -5.95
C ILE A 128 -10.40 -3.81 -6.91
N SER A 129 -9.65 -4.91 -6.78
CA SER A 129 -9.72 -6.10 -7.65
C SER A 129 -10.62 -7.22 -7.12
N ASN A 130 -11.27 -7.00 -5.97
CA ASN A 130 -12.00 -8.02 -5.21
C ASN A 130 -11.13 -9.21 -4.74
N HIS A 131 -9.80 -9.04 -4.71
CA HIS A 131 -8.89 -10.08 -4.23
C HIS A 131 -9.09 -10.28 -2.72
N PRO A 132 -9.23 -11.56 -2.24
CA PRO A 132 -9.45 -11.82 -0.81
C PRO A 132 -8.37 -11.24 0.10
N ASP A 133 -7.10 -11.31 -0.29
CA ASP A 133 -5.98 -10.77 0.48
C ASP A 133 -6.02 -9.23 0.55
N HIS A 134 -6.46 -8.54 -0.52
CA HIS A 134 -6.63 -7.08 -0.49
C HIS A 134 -7.73 -6.66 0.49
N ILE A 135 -8.83 -7.41 0.51
CA ILE A 135 -9.93 -7.18 1.46
C ILE A 135 -9.49 -7.50 2.90
N ALA A 136 -8.67 -8.53 3.09
CA ALA A 136 -8.15 -8.91 4.40
C ALA A 136 -7.20 -7.84 4.97
N ILE A 137 -6.24 -7.37 4.15
CA ILE A 137 -5.30 -6.33 4.60
C ILE A 137 -5.99 -4.98 4.80
N HIS A 138 -7.01 -4.64 3.99
CA HIS A 138 -7.87 -3.49 4.25
C HIS A 138 -8.47 -3.56 5.65
N LYS A 139 -9.18 -4.66 5.98
CA LYS A 139 -9.82 -4.82 7.30
C LYS A 139 -8.83 -4.70 8.45
N ALA A 140 -7.68 -5.34 8.33
CA ALA A 140 -6.64 -5.29 9.34
C ALA A 140 -6.06 -3.87 9.51
N THR A 141 -5.88 -3.15 8.40
CA THR A 141 -5.39 -1.77 8.42
C THR A 141 -6.39 -0.82 9.06
N ILE A 142 -7.70 -0.99 8.80
CA ILE A 142 -8.76 -0.21 9.47
C ILE A 142 -8.70 -0.41 10.99
N LEU A 143 -8.65 -1.67 11.45
CA LEU A 143 -8.57 -1.98 12.88
C LEU A 143 -7.31 -1.36 13.53
N ALA A 144 -6.17 -1.47 12.87
CA ALA A 144 -4.92 -0.89 13.34
C ALA A 144 -4.98 0.65 13.39
N PHE A 145 -5.53 1.27 12.36
CA PHE A 145 -5.71 2.72 12.28
C PHE A 145 -6.62 3.25 13.40
N GLU A 146 -7.75 2.61 13.65
CA GLU A 146 -8.67 2.98 14.72
C GLU A 146 -8.00 2.86 16.09
N ALA A 147 -7.33 1.72 16.37
CA ALA A 147 -6.59 1.50 17.60
C ALA A 147 -5.49 2.55 17.82
N TYR A 148 -4.74 2.87 16.78
CA TYR A 148 -3.71 3.92 16.83
C TYR A 148 -4.31 5.29 17.14
N ARG A 149 -5.41 5.65 16.51
CA ARG A 149 -6.10 6.93 16.76
C ARG A 149 -6.66 7.08 18.16
N GLU A 150 -7.05 5.98 18.79
CA GLU A 150 -7.55 6.00 20.16
C GLU A 150 -6.43 6.14 21.19
N THR A 151 -5.27 5.52 20.93
CA THR A 151 -4.17 5.43 21.91
C THR A 151 -3.14 6.54 21.75
N THR A 152 -3.00 7.10 20.56
CA THR A 152 -2.00 8.15 20.33
C THR A 152 -2.43 9.48 20.93
N GLN A 153 -1.48 10.14 21.61
CA GLN A 153 -1.64 11.51 22.12
C GLN A 153 -1.15 12.57 21.11
N ILE A 154 -0.82 12.14 19.89
CA ILE A 154 -0.40 13.05 18.81
C ILE A 154 -1.55 14.00 18.50
N ARG A 155 -1.24 15.28 18.44
CA ARG A 155 -2.21 16.36 18.25
C ARG A 155 -2.95 16.27 16.91
N GLU A 156 -2.27 15.74 15.89
CA GLU A 156 -2.84 15.49 14.56
C GLU A 156 -2.84 13.99 14.31
N LYS A 157 -4.04 13.46 14.16
CA LYS A 157 -4.25 12.05 13.86
C LYS A 157 -3.99 11.80 12.38
N PRO A 158 -3.43 10.64 12.01
CA PRO A 158 -3.19 10.32 10.61
C PRO A 158 -4.49 10.34 9.81
N ILE A 159 -4.35 10.60 8.52
CA ILE A 159 -5.43 10.48 7.53
C ILE A 159 -5.34 9.10 6.90
N LEU A 160 -6.47 8.42 6.75
CA LEU A 160 -6.56 7.16 6.01
C LEU A 160 -7.09 7.46 4.60
N MET A 161 -6.42 6.92 3.60
CA MET A 161 -6.76 7.09 2.19
C MET A 161 -6.84 5.75 1.47
N PHE A 162 -7.72 5.66 0.48
CA PHE A 162 -7.86 4.52 -0.40
C PHE A 162 -7.56 4.95 -1.84
N PRO A 163 -6.63 4.28 -2.54
CA PRO A 163 -6.51 4.45 -3.97
C PRO A 163 -7.79 3.97 -4.65
N SER A 164 -8.17 4.65 -5.71
CA SER A 164 -9.33 4.29 -6.52
C SER A 164 -9.01 4.48 -8.00
N ILE A 165 -9.84 3.88 -8.84
CA ILE A 165 -9.78 4.01 -10.29
C ILE A 165 -11.06 4.64 -10.82
N PRO A 166 -11.02 5.33 -11.97
CA PRO A 166 -12.22 5.86 -12.61
C PRO A 166 -13.27 4.77 -12.86
N GLN A 167 -14.56 5.10 -12.68
CA GLN A 167 -15.65 4.13 -12.77
C GLN A 167 -15.78 3.48 -14.17
N ASP A 168 -15.50 4.22 -15.23
CA ASP A 168 -15.47 3.72 -16.61
C ASP A 168 -14.39 2.65 -16.78
N LEU A 169 -13.20 2.90 -16.23
CA LEU A 169 -12.10 1.93 -16.23
C LEU A 169 -12.44 0.70 -15.38
N ALA A 170 -13.04 0.89 -14.20
CA ALA A 170 -13.49 -0.22 -13.37
C ALA A 170 -14.50 -1.12 -14.13
N GLN A 171 -15.43 -0.52 -14.86
CA GLN A 171 -16.40 -1.26 -15.68
C GLN A 171 -15.74 -2.02 -16.82
N GLU A 172 -14.75 -1.43 -17.50
CA GLU A 172 -14.01 -2.08 -18.57
C GLU A 172 -13.28 -3.34 -18.07
N PHE A 173 -12.72 -3.30 -16.85
CA PHE A 173 -12.07 -4.44 -16.22
C PHE A 173 -12.99 -5.36 -15.43
N GLY A 174 -14.30 -5.07 -15.41
CA GLY A 174 -15.28 -5.88 -14.67
C GLY A 174 -15.11 -5.86 -13.16
N LEU A 175 -14.58 -4.77 -12.62
CA LEU A 175 -14.33 -4.60 -11.18
C LEU A 175 -15.57 -4.02 -10.49
N ASP A 176 -15.93 -4.60 -9.34
CA ASP A 176 -17.06 -4.13 -8.53
C ASP A 176 -16.54 -3.32 -7.33
N LEU A 177 -16.45 -2.03 -7.54
CA LEU A 177 -16.01 -1.08 -6.52
C LEU A 177 -17.12 -0.83 -5.49
N SER A 178 -16.73 -0.64 -4.23
CA SER A 178 -17.64 -0.17 -3.18
C SER A 178 -18.13 1.26 -3.45
N ASP A 179 -19.20 1.68 -2.77
CA ASP A 179 -19.71 3.05 -2.90
C ASP A 179 -18.74 4.11 -2.39
N GLU A 180 -17.84 3.75 -1.49
CA GLU A 180 -16.77 4.60 -1.00
C GLU A 180 -15.68 4.77 -2.06
N GLU A 181 -15.25 3.69 -2.72
CA GLU A 181 -14.23 3.70 -3.77
C GLU A 181 -14.70 4.39 -5.06
N LYS A 182 -16.01 4.49 -5.30
CA LYS A 182 -16.58 5.26 -6.43
C LYS A 182 -16.45 6.77 -6.29
N LYS A 183 -16.13 7.27 -5.09
CA LYS A 183 -15.95 8.70 -4.83
C LYS A 183 -14.48 9.07 -4.96
N LEU A 184 -14.19 10.05 -5.80
CA LEU A 184 -12.84 10.58 -5.97
C LEU A 184 -12.76 11.92 -5.24
N ASP A 185 -12.20 11.92 -4.02
CA ASP A 185 -12.03 13.14 -3.23
C ASP A 185 -10.77 13.90 -3.65
N ILE A 186 -9.72 13.18 -4.07
CA ILE A 186 -8.43 13.74 -4.46
C ILE A 186 -7.98 13.12 -5.77
N ILE A 187 -7.58 13.95 -6.71
CA ILE A 187 -6.94 13.54 -7.97
C ILE A 187 -5.52 14.09 -7.99
N VAL A 188 -4.55 13.21 -8.14
CA VAL A 188 -3.14 13.59 -8.24
C VAL A 188 -2.72 13.50 -9.70
N ASP A 189 -2.32 14.64 -10.28
CA ASP A 189 -1.71 14.66 -11.62
C ASP A 189 -0.29 14.10 -11.56
N ILE A 190 -0.08 12.94 -12.16
CA ILE A 190 1.21 12.23 -12.19
C ILE A 190 1.92 12.33 -13.55
N THR A 191 1.45 13.19 -14.46
CA THR A 191 1.98 13.28 -15.82
C THR A 191 3.50 13.48 -15.85
N SER A 192 4.06 14.25 -14.93
CA SER A 192 5.51 14.47 -14.85
C SER A 192 6.32 13.27 -14.33
N SER A 193 5.66 12.23 -13.83
CA SER A 193 6.30 11.06 -13.23
C SER A 193 6.11 9.78 -14.08
N ILE A 194 5.53 9.90 -15.29
CA ILE A 194 5.22 8.74 -16.15
C ILE A 194 6.49 8.19 -16.85
N ASP A 195 7.48 9.03 -17.07
CA ASP A 195 8.69 8.68 -17.86
C ASP A 195 9.86 8.20 -16.95
N MET A 196 9.61 7.93 -15.68
CA MET A 196 10.58 7.42 -14.72
C MET A 196 10.50 5.90 -14.61
#